data_adb2086aedefa4607959071a25b84643
#
_entry.id   adb2086aedefa4607959071a25b84643
#
_cell.length_a   1.000
_cell.length_b   1.000
_cell.length_c   1.000
_cell.angle_alpha   90.00
_cell.angle_beta   90.00
_cell.angle_gamma   90.00
#
_symmetry.space_group_name_H-M   'P 1'
#
loop_
_entity.id
_entity.type
_entity.pdbx_description
1 polymer ?
#
loop_
_entity_poly.entity_id
_entity_poly.type
_entity_poly.pdbx_seq_one_letter_code
_entity_poly.pdbx_strand_id
1 'polypeptide(L)'
;MVLTKTTTNFAKRHGFDLEINSFNDYTLLCVYEIENDCEWMFSYRVNEDGSFTWNGNIYLAQEVKEELPATIKDEKHLRQVLKFISENI
;
A
#
# COMPACT_ATOMS: atom_id res chain seq x y z
N MET A 1 -1.04 4.00 -13.79
CA MET A 1 -2.22 3.65 -12.96
C MET A 1 -2.60 4.81 -12.06
N VAL A 2 -3.90 5.01 -11.88
CA VAL A 2 -4.42 6.02 -10.95
C VAL A 2 -5.40 5.32 -10.00
N LEU A 3 -5.19 5.49 -8.70
CA LEU A 3 -6.11 4.94 -7.70
C LEU A 3 -7.41 5.75 -7.68
N THR A 4 -8.53 5.06 -7.42
CA THR A 4 -9.82 5.74 -7.29
C THR A 4 -9.87 6.56 -6.00
N LYS A 5 -10.72 7.57 -5.98
CA LYS A 5 -10.96 8.38 -4.77
C LYS A 5 -11.48 7.53 -3.61
N THR A 6 -12.27 6.50 -3.92
CA THR A 6 -12.77 5.58 -2.90
C THR A 6 -11.62 4.99 -2.11
N THR A 7 -10.57 4.53 -2.80
CA THR A 7 -9.41 3.91 -2.17
C THR A 7 -8.55 4.94 -1.43
N THR A 8 -8.27 6.09 -2.06
CA THR A 8 -7.44 7.11 -1.41
C THR A 8 -8.12 7.71 -0.18
N ASN A 9 -9.43 7.94 -0.25
CA ASN A 9 -10.19 8.45 0.90
C ASN A 9 -10.27 7.41 2.02
N PHE A 10 -10.44 6.13 1.66
CA PHE A 10 -10.43 5.04 2.63
C PHE A 10 -9.09 4.98 3.36
N ALA A 11 -7.99 5.07 2.61
CA ALA A 11 -6.65 5.06 3.20
C ALA A 11 -6.48 6.21 4.20
N LYS A 12 -6.88 7.40 3.82
CA LYS A 12 -6.78 8.57 4.71
C LYS A 12 -7.57 8.41 6.00
N ARG A 13 -8.77 7.83 5.91
CA ARG A 13 -9.58 7.57 7.12
C ARG A 13 -8.91 6.58 8.05
N HIS A 14 -8.06 5.72 7.53
CA HIS A 14 -7.32 4.73 8.32
C HIS A 14 -5.90 5.18 8.68
N GLY A 15 -5.54 6.43 8.40
CA GLY A 15 -4.25 7.00 8.78
C GLY A 15 -3.14 6.80 7.76
N PHE A 16 -3.49 6.46 6.51
CA PHE A 16 -2.51 6.22 5.46
C PHE A 16 -2.63 7.20 4.31
N ASP A 17 -1.51 7.46 3.66
CA ASP A 17 -1.46 8.19 2.41
C ASP A 17 -0.84 7.27 1.35
N LEU A 18 -1.43 7.25 0.15
CA LEU A 18 -0.99 6.39 -0.93
C LEU A 18 -0.38 7.22 -2.04
N GLU A 19 0.75 6.74 -2.57
CA GLU A 19 1.43 7.42 -3.68
C GLU A 19 1.83 6.40 -4.73
N ILE A 20 1.58 6.74 -6.00
CA ILE A 20 2.01 5.91 -7.13
C ILE A 20 3.25 6.58 -7.71
N ASN A 21 4.38 5.88 -7.66
CA ASN A 21 5.67 6.35 -8.17
C ASN A 21 6.13 5.48 -9.32
N SER A 22 6.32 6.08 -10.50
CA SER A 22 6.78 5.38 -11.69
C SER A 22 8.29 5.56 -11.88
N PHE A 23 8.96 4.44 -12.11
CA PHE A 23 10.39 4.38 -12.42
C PHE A 23 10.55 3.87 -13.86
N ASN A 24 11.78 3.76 -14.34
CA ASN A 24 12.02 3.36 -15.74
C ASN A 24 11.41 1.99 -16.09
N ASP A 25 11.53 1.02 -15.20
CA ASP A 25 11.16 -0.36 -15.48
C ASP A 25 9.94 -0.85 -14.68
N TYR A 26 9.43 -0.04 -13.74
CA TYR A 26 8.36 -0.49 -12.86
C TYR A 26 7.65 0.69 -12.20
N THR A 27 6.49 0.40 -11.62
CA THR A 27 5.69 1.37 -10.87
C THR A 27 5.44 0.81 -9.49
N LEU A 28 5.59 1.65 -8.46
CA LEU A 28 5.35 1.25 -7.07
C LEU A 28 4.14 1.97 -6.50
N LEU A 29 3.38 1.22 -5.69
CA LEU A 29 2.43 1.78 -4.75
C LEU A 29 3.16 1.92 -3.41
N CYS A 30 3.35 3.14 -2.95
CA CYS A 30 4.03 3.44 -1.70
C CYS A 30 2.99 3.83 -0.65
N VAL A 31 3.04 3.19 0.51
CA VAL A 31 2.07 3.42 1.59
C VAL A 31 2.77 4.15 2.74
N TYR A 32 2.31 5.37 3.00
CA TYR A 32 2.84 6.22 4.07
C TYR A 32 1.86 6.25 5.24
N GLU A 33 2.39 6.42 6.44
CA GLU A 33 1.56 6.89 7.54
C GLU A 33 1.44 8.41 7.41
N ILE A 34 0.23 8.95 7.61
CA ILE A 34 0.00 10.41 7.48
C ILE A 34 0.92 11.20 8.41
N GLU A 35 1.18 10.69 9.61
CA GLU A 35 2.03 11.35 10.59
C GLU A 35 3.53 11.23 10.28
N ASN A 36 3.90 10.38 9.34
CA ASN A 36 5.30 10.17 8.93
C ASN A 36 5.36 10.11 7.41
N ASP A 37 5.29 11.26 6.76
CA ASP A 37 5.25 11.37 5.31
C ASP A 37 6.62 11.51 4.66
N CYS A 38 7.70 11.46 5.44
CA CYS A 38 9.06 11.55 4.92
C CYS A 38 9.51 10.28 4.23
N GLU A 39 8.93 9.13 4.61
CA GLU A 39 9.36 7.82 4.13
C GLU A 39 8.15 6.88 4.09
N TRP A 40 8.00 6.14 2.99
CA TRP A 40 6.92 5.15 2.95
C TRP A 40 7.24 3.97 3.84
N MET A 41 6.19 3.41 4.44
CA MET A 41 6.30 2.31 5.39
C MET A 41 6.62 1.00 4.68
N PHE A 42 5.96 0.75 3.57
CA PHE A 42 6.18 -0.41 2.69
C PHE A 42 5.67 -0.10 1.30
N SER A 43 5.98 -0.97 0.35
CA SER A 43 5.54 -0.77 -1.03
C SER A 43 5.16 -2.09 -1.71
N TYR A 44 4.28 -1.96 -2.70
CA TYR A 44 3.89 -3.01 -3.61
C TYR A 44 4.21 -2.58 -5.03
N ARG A 45 4.56 -3.54 -5.90
CA ARG A 45 4.74 -3.28 -7.32
C ARG A 45 3.36 -3.29 -7.99
N VAL A 46 3.08 -2.27 -8.80
CA VAL A 46 1.83 -2.19 -9.56
C VAL A 46 1.97 -2.99 -10.84
N ASN A 47 1.06 -3.93 -11.07
CA ASN A 47 1.05 -4.76 -12.27
C ASN A 47 0.07 -4.20 -13.32
N GLU A 48 0.26 -4.58 -14.59
CA GLU A 48 -0.56 -4.07 -15.69
C GLU A 48 -2.03 -4.44 -15.56
N ASP A 49 -2.34 -5.56 -14.91
CA ASP A 49 -3.72 -6.02 -14.74
C ASP A 49 -4.45 -5.37 -13.55
N GLY A 50 -3.81 -4.42 -12.87
CA GLY A 50 -4.39 -3.74 -11.71
C GLY A 50 -4.16 -4.43 -10.38
N SER A 51 -3.42 -5.53 -10.37
CA SER A 51 -2.99 -6.19 -9.15
C SER A 51 -1.69 -5.59 -8.63
N PHE A 52 -1.32 -5.97 -7.40
CA PHE A 52 -0.11 -5.47 -6.75
C PHE A 52 0.69 -6.65 -6.20
N THR A 53 2.00 -6.62 -6.38
CA THR A 53 2.90 -7.65 -5.87
C THR A 53 3.83 -7.05 -4.82
N TRP A 54 4.03 -7.75 -3.70
CA TRP A 54 4.91 -7.28 -2.63
C TRP A 54 6.27 -6.86 -3.18
N ASN A 55 6.70 -5.66 -2.81
CA ASN A 55 8.01 -5.14 -3.23
C ASN A 55 8.98 -5.07 -2.05
N GLY A 56 8.64 -4.34 -0.99
CA GLY A 56 9.57 -4.20 0.10
C GLY A 56 9.01 -3.49 1.32
N ASN A 57 9.63 -3.78 2.45
CA ASN A 57 9.31 -3.20 3.74
C ASN A 57 10.45 -2.26 4.17
N ILE A 58 10.09 -1.08 4.67
CA ILE A 58 11.07 -0.16 5.25
C ILE A 58 11.01 -0.22 6.78
N TYR A 59 9.81 0.02 7.36
CA TYR A 59 9.71 -0.01 8.83
C TYR A 59 8.43 -0.64 9.38
N LEU A 60 7.66 -1.33 8.56
CA LEU A 60 6.49 -2.06 9.04
C LEU A 60 6.94 -3.19 9.97
N ALA A 61 6.26 -3.36 11.10
CA ALA A 61 6.60 -4.41 12.06
C ALA A 61 6.55 -5.80 11.42
N GLN A 62 7.51 -6.65 11.76
CA GLN A 62 7.65 -7.98 11.17
C GLN A 62 6.38 -8.83 11.33
N GLU A 63 5.74 -8.77 12.49
CA GLU A 63 4.51 -9.51 12.76
C GLU A 63 3.37 -9.13 11.82
N VAL A 64 3.28 -7.85 11.49
CA VAL A 64 2.27 -7.35 10.56
C VAL A 64 2.64 -7.72 9.13
N LYS A 65 3.89 -7.54 8.77
CA LYS A 65 4.40 -7.87 7.43
C LYS A 65 4.15 -9.33 7.07
N GLU A 66 4.34 -10.25 8.02
CA GLU A 66 4.16 -11.68 7.77
C GLU A 66 2.72 -12.06 7.43
N GLU A 67 1.75 -11.24 7.84
CA GLU A 67 0.33 -11.46 7.55
C GLU A 67 -0.11 -10.86 6.22
N LEU A 68 0.75 -10.09 5.55
CA LEU A 68 0.38 -9.43 4.30
C LEU A 68 0.45 -10.41 3.13
N PRO A 69 -0.50 -10.31 2.17
CA PRO A 69 -0.47 -11.16 0.99
C PRO A 69 0.70 -10.78 0.08
N ALA A 70 1.28 -11.79 -0.58
CA ALA A 70 2.30 -11.54 -1.61
C ALA A 70 1.71 -10.80 -2.80
N THR A 71 0.42 -11.02 -3.10
CA THR A 71 -0.29 -10.36 -4.19
C THR A 71 -1.62 -9.82 -3.69
N ILE A 72 -1.87 -8.54 -3.98
CA ILE A 72 -3.17 -7.89 -3.76
C ILE A 72 -3.87 -7.87 -5.12
N LYS A 73 -5.07 -8.42 -5.19
CA LYS A 73 -5.76 -8.67 -6.47
C LYS A 73 -6.27 -7.40 -7.16
N ASP A 74 -6.76 -6.45 -6.38
CA ASP A 74 -7.40 -5.23 -6.89
C ASP A 74 -7.50 -4.19 -5.77
N GLU A 75 -8.14 -3.05 -6.06
CA GLU A 75 -8.29 -1.97 -5.07
C GLU A 75 -9.17 -2.36 -3.89
N LYS A 76 -10.18 -3.20 -4.11
CA LYS A 76 -11.03 -3.68 -3.01
C LYS A 76 -10.20 -4.49 -2.03
N HIS A 77 -9.37 -5.39 -2.54
CA HIS A 77 -8.46 -6.19 -1.71
C HIS A 77 -7.44 -5.28 -1.02
N LEU A 78 -6.94 -4.26 -1.72
CA LEU A 78 -6.02 -3.27 -1.14
C LEU A 78 -6.66 -2.58 0.07
N ARG A 79 -7.93 -2.16 -0.03
CA ARG A 79 -8.62 -1.54 1.09
C ARG A 79 -8.74 -2.49 2.28
N GLN A 80 -9.00 -3.77 2.04
CA GLN A 80 -9.04 -4.78 3.10
C GLN A 80 -7.68 -4.92 3.80
N VAL A 81 -6.60 -4.91 3.03
CA VAL A 81 -5.23 -4.98 3.56
C VAL A 81 -4.92 -3.75 4.41
N LEU A 82 -5.26 -2.56 3.92
CA LEU A 82 -5.04 -1.31 4.67
C LEU A 82 -5.81 -1.30 5.99
N LYS A 83 -7.04 -1.77 5.98
CA LYS A 83 -7.84 -1.89 7.20
C LYS A 83 -7.17 -2.83 8.21
N PHE A 84 -6.72 -3.98 7.75
CA PHE A 84 -6.00 -4.94 8.59
C PHE A 84 -4.79 -4.29 9.23
N ILE A 85 -3.97 -3.59 8.45
CA ILE A 85 -2.77 -2.94 8.96
C ILE A 85 -3.14 -1.89 10.02
N SER A 86 -4.15 -1.06 9.73
CA SER A 86 -4.56 0.01 10.66
C SER A 86 -5.02 -0.54 12.01
N GLU A 87 -5.54 -1.75 12.04
CA GLU A 87 -6.00 -2.41 13.26
C GLU A 87 -4.87 -3.09 14.04
N ASN A 88 -3.67 -3.19 13.46
CA ASN A 88 -2.55 -3.95 14.01
C ASN A 88 -1.26 -3.14 14.23
N ILE A 89 -1.32 -1.84 14.03
CA ILE A 89 -0.17 -0.96 14.27
C ILE A 89 -0.44 0.08 15.36
#